data_660ec43f90ac438eea1162c1f9a06200
#
_entry.id   660ec43f90ac438eea1162c1f9a06200
#
_cell.length_a   1.000
_cell.length_b   1.000
_cell.length_c   1.000
_cell.angle_alpha   90.00
_cell.angle_beta   90.00
_cell.angle_gamma   90.00
#
_symmetry.space_group_name_H-M   'P 1'
#
loop_
_entity.id
_entity.type
_entity.pdbx_description
1 polymer ?
#
loop_
_entity_poly.entity_id
_entity_poly.type
_entity_poly.pdbx_seq_one_letter_code
_entity_poly.pdbx_strand_id
1 'polypeptide(L)'
;MTSYIKSGLYLIGFMTLSTLASAQFSTDSKSPVTGSADDVDYRPNLTIFSGQVDVRQGDVRILSDKMRVHTTNGASGSDSIDGAHKIEAIGNFYYLTPDQEVRGHQGIYLKSTETFTVTGDVVLLQGDGNVVTGDRLVYNLTDGTAIVNGTCKGRKCGSKGRVNILLKNTSN
;
A
#
# COMPACT_ATOMS: atom_id res chain seq x y z
N MET A 1 30.13 23.89 61.61
CA MET A 1 30.24 24.23 60.20
C MET A 1 29.49 23.11 59.44
N THR A 2 28.25 23.37 59.09
CA THR A 2 27.30 22.39 58.55
C THR A 2 27.20 22.65 57.05
N SER A 3 27.66 21.70 56.23
CA SER A 3 27.61 21.79 54.76
C SER A 3 26.36 21.08 54.26
N TYR A 4 25.42 21.80 53.63
CA TYR A 4 24.22 21.26 52.98
C TYR A 4 24.54 20.84 51.53
N ILE A 5 24.41 19.54 51.23
CA ILE A 5 24.47 19.02 49.89
C ILE A 5 23.05 19.08 49.32
N LYS A 6 22.82 19.91 48.30
CA LYS A 6 21.57 19.96 47.54
C LYS A 6 21.57 18.82 46.47
N SER A 7 20.75 17.81 46.71
CA SER A 7 20.44 16.77 45.69
C SER A 7 19.48 17.35 44.67
N GLY A 8 19.98 17.59 43.47
CA GLY A 8 19.14 17.93 42.30
C GLY A 8 18.58 16.66 41.67
N LEU A 9 17.27 16.45 41.80
CA LEU A 9 16.53 15.36 41.13
C LEU A 9 16.31 15.75 39.67
N TYR A 10 17.11 15.20 38.76
CA TYR A 10 16.85 15.31 37.30
C TYR A 10 15.78 14.33 36.89
N LEU A 11 14.59 14.85 36.60
CA LEU A 11 13.50 14.12 36.02
C LEU A 11 13.78 13.98 34.51
N ILE A 12 14.36 12.84 34.09
CA ILE A 12 14.52 12.50 32.67
C ILE A 12 13.16 12.09 32.15
N GLY A 13 12.49 13.01 31.46
CA GLY A 13 11.25 12.72 30.72
C GLY A 13 11.55 11.77 29.58
N PHE A 14 11.08 10.52 29.71
CA PHE A 14 11.13 9.53 28.65
C PHE A 14 10.06 9.89 27.61
N MET A 15 10.48 10.56 26.54
CA MET A 15 9.61 10.90 25.41
C MET A 15 9.45 9.62 24.57
N THR A 16 8.35 8.87 24.78
CA THR A 16 7.99 7.72 23.95
C THR A 16 7.61 8.22 22.58
N LEU A 17 8.51 8.06 21.61
CA LEU A 17 8.18 8.18 20.19
C LEU A 17 7.22 7.02 19.84
N SER A 18 5.94 7.31 19.72
CA SER A 18 4.96 6.40 19.13
C SER A 18 5.25 6.29 17.63
N THR A 19 5.91 5.21 17.21
CA THR A 19 6.01 4.85 15.80
C THR A 19 4.62 4.45 15.32
N LEU A 20 4.00 5.27 14.49
CA LEU A 20 2.81 4.90 13.74
C LEU A 20 3.22 3.79 12.77
N ALA A 21 2.89 2.55 13.11
CA ALA A 21 3.05 1.42 12.21
C ALA A 21 2.02 1.59 11.07
N SER A 22 2.47 2.01 9.91
CA SER A 22 1.63 2.03 8.71
C SER A 22 1.25 0.61 8.34
N ALA A 23 -0.04 0.33 8.20
CA ALA A 23 -0.52 -0.96 7.70
C ALA A 23 -0.09 -1.12 6.24
N GLN A 24 0.75 -2.10 5.94
CA GLN A 24 1.27 -2.38 4.60
C GLN A 24 1.04 -3.84 4.26
N PHE A 25 0.63 -4.11 3.01
CA PHE A 25 0.61 -5.46 2.49
C PHE A 25 2.05 -5.97 2.33
N SER A 26 2.34 -7.14 2.89
CA SER A 26 3.65 -7.75 2.78
C SER A 26 3.51 -9.26 2.65
N THR A 27 4.21 -9.85 1.68
CA THR A 27 4.29 -11.31 1.53
C THR A 27 5.03 -11.99 2.69
N ASP A 28 5.77 -11.22 3.49
CA ASP A 28 6.50 -11.69 4.68
C ASP A 28 5.76 -11.39 6.01
N SER A 29 4.54 -10.84 5.94
CA SER A 29 3.71 -10.58 7.12
C SER A 29 3.24 -11.90 7.75
N LYS A 30 3.28 -11.97 9.08
CA LYS A 30 2.74 -13.11 9.85
C LYS A 30 1.20 -13.13 9.92
N SER A 31 0.54 -12.07 9.47
CA SER A 31 -0.92 -12.03 9.42
C SER A 31 -1.43 -12.97 8.34
N PRO A 32 -2.42 -13.83 8.64
CA PRO A 32 -2.98 -14.72 7.63
C PRO A 32 -3.59 -13.90 6.49
N VAL A 33 -3.40 -14.41 5.27
CA VAL A 33 -4.08 -13.87 4.09
C VAL A 33 -5.36 -14.65 3.85
N THR A 34 -6.46 -13.92 3.71
CA THR A 34 -7.76 -14.48 3.32
C THR A 34 -8.20 -13.86 2.01
N GLY A 35 -8.90 -14.62 1.18
CA GLY A 35 -9.39 -14.11 -0.10
C GLY A 35 -10.67 -14.79 -0.54
N SER A 36 -11.46 -14.08 -1.34
CA SER A 36 -12.63 -14.60 -2.07
C SER A 36 -12.56 -14.16 -3.53
N ALA A 37 -13.11 -14.97 -4.41
CA ALA A 37 -13.29 -14.70 -5.83
C ALA A 37 -14.42 -15.60 -6.35
N ASP A 38 -14.94 -15.31 -7.55
CA ASP A 38 -15.93 -16.18 -8.17
C ASP A 38 -15.30 -17.50 -8.65
N ASP A 39 -14.05 -17.41 -9.19
CA ASP A 39 -13.29 -18.56 -9.68
C ASP A 39 -11.82 -18.50 -9.28
N VAL A 40 -11.22 -19.68 -9.07
CA VAL A 40 -9.77 -19.82 -8.81
C VAL A 40 -9.18 -20.89 -9.72
N ASP A 41 -8.16 -20.54 -10.50
CA ASP A 41 -7.41 -21.43 -11.38
C ASP A 41 -5.97 -21.59 -10.86
N TYR A 42 -5.62 -22.81 -10.46
CA TYR A 42 -4.28 -23.15 -9.97
C TYR A 42 -3.45 -23.75 -11.10
N ARG A 43 -2.32 -23.12 -11.40
CA ARG A 43 -1.33 -23.57 -12.37
C ARG A 43 0.06 -23.64 -11.73
N PRO A 44 1.01 -24.40 -12.26
CA PRO A 44 2.39 -24.33 -11.82
C PRO A 44 2.90 -22.87 -11.85
N ASN A 45 3.38 -22.39 -10.72
CA ASN A 45 3.92 -21.01 -10.53
C ASN A 45 2.94 -19.85 -10.79
N LEU A 46 1.63 -20.12 -10.93
CA LEU A 46 0.63 -19.08 -11.19
C LEU A 46 -0.74 -19.47 -10.63
N THR A 47 -1.26 -18.67 -9.72
CA THR A 47 -2.66 -18.76 -9.27
C THR A 47 -3.43 -17.57 -9.83
N ILE A 48 -4.59 -17.83 -10.41
CA ILE A 48 -5.46 -16.80 -10.99
C ILE A 48 -6.79 -16.80 -10.23
N PHE A 49 -7.11 -15.68 -9.63
CA PHE A 49 -8.42 -15.39 -9.06
C PHE A 49 -9.19 -14.53 -10.06
N SER A 50 -10.46 -14.84 -10.32
CA SER A 50 -11.31 -14.12 -11.27
C SER A 50 -12.67 -13.85 -10.68
N GLY A 51 -13.22 -12.67 -10.94
CA GLY A 51 -14.53 -12.20 -10.47
C GLY A 51 -14.52 -11.74 -9.03
N GLN A 52 -14.76 -10.44 -8.82
CA GLN A 52 -14.94 -9.78 -7.52
C GLN A 52 -13.91 -10.19 -6.45
N VAL A 53 -12.64 -10.17 -6.84
CA VAL A 53 -11.54 -10.57 -5.96
C VAL A 53 -11.46 -9.63 -4.75
N ASP A 54 -11.51 -10.19 -3.55
CA ASP A 54 -11.36 -9.50 -2.26
C ASP A 54 -10.30 -10.24 -1.43
N VAL A 55 -9.13 -9.64 -1.26
CA VAL A 55 -8.01 -10.20 -0.49
C VAL A 55 -7.75 -9.32 0.73
N ARG A 56 -7.52 -9.95 1.87
CA ARG A 56 -7.27 -9.27 3.15
C ARG A 56 -6.05 -9.85 3.84
N GLN A 57 -5.25 -8.97 4.43
CA GLN A 57 -4.13 -9.31 5.29
C GLN A 57 -4.04 -8.29 6.44
N GLY A 58 -4.41 -8.69 7.65
CA GLY A 58 -4.56 -7.76 8.76
C GLY A 58 -5.57 -6.66 8.40
N ASP A 59 -5.15 -5.40 8.50
CA ASP A 59 -5.98 -4.22 8.20
C ASP A 59 -5.93 -3.80 6.72
N VAL A 60 -5.14 -4.51 5.89
CA VAL A 60 -5.06 -4.24 4.46
C VAL A 60 -6.11 -5.03 3.70
N ARG A 61 -6.77 -4.39 2.75
CA ARG A 61 -7.71 -5.00 1.82
C ARG A 61 -7.40 -4.62 0.39
N ILE A 62 -7.39 -5.59 -0.50
CA ILE A 62 -7.18 -5.39 -1.94
C ILE A 62 -8.40 -5.91 -2.70
N LEU A 63 -8.97 -5.07 -3.56
CA LEU A 63 -10.07 -5.43 -4.44
C LEU A 63 -9.64 -5.33 -5.90
N SER A 64 -10.13 -6.23 -6.74
CA SER A 64 -9.95 -6.18 -8.21
C SER A 64 -10.93 -7.11 -8.93
N ASP A 65 -11.04 -6.98 -10.25
CA ASP A 65 -11.84 -7.93 -11.04
C ASP A 65 -11.09 -9.25 -11.26
N LYS A 66 -9.76 -9.19 -11.29
CA LYS A 66 -8.88 -10.35 -11.47
C LYS A 66 -7.57 -10.14 -10.72
N MET A 67 -7.04 -11.21 -10.11
CA MET A 67 -5.71 -11.20 -9.52
C MET A 67 -4.88 -12.38 -10.03
N ARG A 68 -3.60 -12.13 -10.34
CA ARG A 68 -2.61 -13.13 -10.71
C ARG A 68 -1.50 -13.12 -9.69
N VAL A 69 -1.24 -14.26 -9.08
CA VAL A 69 -0.17 -14.47 -8.10
C VAL A 69 0.89 -15.35 -8.74
N HIS A 70 2.06 -14.78 -9.02
CA HIS A 70 3.20 -15.49 -9.60
C HIS A 70 4.13 -15.95 -8.49
N THR A 71 4.39 -17.25 -8.45
CA THR A 71 5.25 -17.90 -7.44
C THR A 71 6.48 -18.53 -8.07
N THR A 72 7.48 -18.83 -7.26
CA THR A 72 8.64 -19.64 -7.65
C THR A 72 8.48 -21.08 -7.15
N ASN A 73 9.16 -22.02 -7.80
CA ASN A 73 9.29 -23.44 -7.36
C ASN A 73 8.01 -24.27 -7.30
N GLY A 74 7.02 -23.98 -8.16
CA GLY A 74 5.81 -24.84 -8.27
C GLY A 74 4.88 -24.75 -7.06
N ALA A 75 5.03 -23.76 -6.20
CA ALA A 75 4.10 -23.52 -5.10
C ALA A 75 2.68 -23.31 -5.66
N SER A 76 1.74 -24.09 -5.16
CA SER A 76 0.32 -24.06 -5.53
C SER A 76 -0.53 -24.14 -4.28
N GLY A 77 -1.70 -23.52 -4.30
CA GLY A 77 -2.61 -23.56 -3.14
C GLY A 77 -2.26 -22.54 -2.05
N SER A 78 -2.37 -22.96 -0.79
CA SER A 78 -2.18 -22.06 0.37
C SER A 78 -0.76 -21.50 0.50
N ASP A 79 0.25 -22.19 -0.05
CA ASP A 79 1.65 -21.76 0.00
C ASP A 79 1.98 -20.71 -1.07
N SER A 80 1.00 -20.39 -1.95
CA SER A 80 1.25 -19.54 -3.12
C SER A 80 1.53 -18.08 -2.79
N ILE A 81 1.05 -17.57 -1.66
CA ILE A 81 1.24 -16.16 -1.30
C ILE A 81 2.62 -15.93 -0.66
N ASP A 82 3.10 -16.83 0.20
CA ASP A 82 4.44 -16.73 0.81
C ASP A 82 5.56 -16.85 -0.23
N GLY A 83 5.33 -17.64 -1.29
CA GLY A 83 6.23 -17.78 -2.43
C GLY A 83 6.04 -16.73 -3.52
N ALA A 84 5.10 -15.79 -3.37
CA ALA A 84 4.81 -14.81 -4.40
C ALA A 84 5.96 -13.82 -4.60
N HIS A 85 6.44 -13.74 -5.83
CA HIS A 85 7.43 -12.74 -6.24
C HIS A 85 6.81 -11.58 -7.03
N LYS A 86 5.61 -11.79 -7.60
CA LYS A 86 4.83 -10.76 -8.30
C LYS A 86 3.34 -11.01 -8.10
N ILE A 87 2.59 -9.93 -7.84
CA ILE A 87 1.13 -9.96 -7.78
C ILE A 87 0.60 -8.88 -8.72
N GLU A 88 -0.37 -9.24 -9.57
CA GLU A 88 -1.04 -8.33 -10.50
C GLU A 88 -2.54 -8.32 -10.17
N ALA A 89 -3.06 -7.19 -9.74
CA ALA A 89 -4.48 -6.95 -9.54
C ALA A 89 -4.99 -6.10 -10.71
N ILE A 90 -5.97 -6.59 -11.46
CA ILE A 90 -6.39 -6.04 -12.75
C ILE A 90 -7.89 -5.75 -12.71
N GLY A 91 -8.27 -4.56 -13.16
CA GLY A 91 -9.65 -4.08 -13.22
C GLY A 91 -10.16 -3.62 -11.85
N ASN A 92 -10.78 -2.44 -11.79
CA ASN A 92 -11.41 -1.88 -10.58
C ASN A 92 -10.56 -2.05 -9.33
N PHE A 93 -9.27 -1.68 -9.44
CA PHE A 93 -8.30 -1.89 -8.40
C PHE A 93 -8.51 -0.93 -7.23
N TYR A 94 -8.56 -1.48 -6.01
CA TYR A 94 -8.52 -0.74 -4.75
C TYR A 94 -7.50 -1.37 -3.79
N TYR A 95 -6.73 -0.52 -3.15
CA TYR A 95 -5.88 -0.84 -2.01
C TYR A 95 -6.34 0.02 -0.84
N LEU A 96 -6.80 -0.62 0.22
CA LEU A 96 -7.43 0.01 1.37
C LEU A 96 -6.63 -0.32 2.63
N THR A 97 -6.33 0.70 3.40
CA THR A 97 -5.79 0.61 4.75
C THR A 97 -6.60 1.55 5.67
N PRO A 98 -6.42 1.51 7.01
CA PRO A 98 -7.09 2.46 7.90
C PRO A 98 -6.79 3.93 7.57
N ASP A 99 -5.58 4.21 7.05
CA ASP A 99 -5.07 5.57 6.87
C ASP A 99 -5.09 6.06 5.42
N GLN A 100 -5.36 5.18 4.45
CA GLN A 100 -5.33 5.56 3.03
C GLN A 100 -6.14 4.63 2.15
N GLU A 101 -6.60 5.18 1.04
CA GLU A 101 -7.23 4.47 -0.06
C GLU A 101 -6.51 4.81 -1.35
N VAL A 102 -6.09 3.79 -2.11
CA VAL A 102 -5.55 3.93 -3.45
C VAL A 102 -6.47 3.25 -4.44
N ARG A 103 -6.83 3.93 -5.51
CA ARG A 103 -7.63 3.40 -6.62
C ARG A 103 -6.88 3.53 -7.94
N GLY A 104 -7.20 2.63 -8.88
CA GLY A 104 -6.70 2.67 -10.24
C GLY A 104 -7.28 1.54 -11.10
N HIS A 105 -6.77 1.39 -12.31
CA HIS A 105 -7.16 0.29 -13.18
C HIS A 105 -6.37 -1.00 -12.90
N GLN A 106 -5.12 -0.87 -12.46
CA GLN A 106 -4.24 -1.99 -12.18
C GLN A 106 -3.28 -1.67 -11.05
N GLY A 107 -3.06 -2.66 -10.18
CA GLY A 107 -2.01 -2.67 -9.17
C GLY A 107 -1.02 -3.80 -9.44
N ILE A 108 0.28 -3.53 -9.32
CA ILE A 108 1.35 -4.53 -9.46
C ILE A 108 2.28 -4.42 -8.26
N TYR A 109 2.42 -5.52 -7.52
CA TYR A 109 3.44 -5.69 -6.50
C TYR A 109 4.62 -6.50 -7.05
N LEU A 110 5.86 -6.05 -6.78
CA LEU A 110 7.10 -6.74 -7.08
C LEU A 110 7.91 -6.93 -5.80
N LYS A 111 8.12 -8.17 -5.38
CA LYS A 111 8.90 -8.51 -4.17
C LYS A 111 10.37 -8.12 -4.29
N SER A 112 10.97 -8.27 -5.48
CA SER A 112 12.39 -7.99 -5.70
C SER A 112 12.81 -6.55 -5.46
N THR A 113 11.88 -5.62 -5.62
CA THR A 113 12.08 -4.18 -5.41
C THR A 113 11.26 -3.63 -4.26
N GLU A 114 10.44 -4.46 -3.64
CA GLU A 114 9.44 -4.08 -2.63
C GLU A 114 8.61 -2.86 -3.06
N THR A 115 8.22 -2.84 -4.33
CA THR A 115 7.44 -1.75 -4.90
C THR A 115 6.03 -2.17 -5.24
N PHE A 116 5.12 -1.25 -5.00
CA PHE A 116 3.74 -1.33 -5.42
C PHE A 116 3.45 -0.24 -6.43
N THR A 117 3.06 -0.61 -7.64
CA THR A 117 2.75 0.33 -8.72
C THR A 117 1.28 0.27 -9.06
N VAL A 118 0.59 1.42 -9.05
CA VAL A 118 -0.79 1.56 -9.52
C VAL A 118 -0.80 2.39 -10.78
N THR A 119 -1.63 2.00 -11.75
CA THR A 119 -1.78 2.70 -13.04
C THR A 119 -3.24 2.85 -13.44
N GLY A 120 -3.52 3.89 -14.22
CA GLY A 120 -4.82 4.20 -14.80
C GLY A 120 -5.75 4.95 -13.83
N ASP A 121 -5.96 6.25 -14.08
CA ASP A 121 -6.84 7.13 -13.30
C ASP A 121 -6.63 7.00 -11.78
N VAL A 122 -5.35 7.11 -11.38
CA VAL A 122 -4.95 6.90 -10.00
C VAL A 122 -5.53 7.97 -9.10
N VAL A 123 -6.12 7.54 -7.98
CA VAL A 123 -6.55 8.39 -6.88
C VAL A 123 -5.91 7.85 -5.59
N LEU A 124 -5.20 8.69 -4.88
CA LEU A 124 -4.72 8.46 -3.51
C LEU A 124 -5.50 9.39 -2.58
N LEU A 125 -6.28 8.81 -1.70
CA LEU A 125 -6.98 9.50 -0.60
C LEU A 125 -6.27 9.15 0.71
N GLN A 126 -5.84 10.16 1.46
CA GLN A 126 -5.22 10.02 2.78
C GLN A 126 -6.27 10.23 3.89
N GLY A 127 -6.04 9.65 5.06
CA GLY A 127 -6.98 9.69 6.19
C GLY A 127 -7.28 11.10 6.71
N ASP A 128 -6.39 12.06 6.48
CA ASP A 128 -6.59 13.50 6.76
C ASP A 128 -7.51 14.20 5.75
N GLY A 129 -7.92 13.48 4.68
CA GLY A 129 -8.78 13.97 3.62
C GLY A 129 -8.03 14.65 2.47
N ASN A 130 -6.70 14.58 2.44
CA ASN A 130 -5.92 15.00 1.29
C ASN A 130 -6.11 14.03 0.12
N VAL A 131 -6.19 14.57 -1.10
CA VAL A 131 -6.38 13.78 -2.32
C VAL A 131 -5.29 14.11 -3.33
N VAL A 132 -4.67 13.07 -3.90
CA VAL A 132 -3.72 13.19 -5.01
C VAL A 132 -4.23 12.36 -6.17
N THR A 133 -4.29 12.92 -7.36
CA THR A 133 -4.67 12.20 -8.58
C THR A 133 -3.57 12.25 -9.63
N GLY A 134 -3.48 11.21 -10.46
CA GLY A 134 -2.50 11.10 -11.53
C GLY A 134 -2.75 9.87 -12.39
N ASP A 135 -1.79 9.51 -13.23
CA ASP A 135 -1.91 8.36 -14.13
C ASP A 135 -1.13 7.13 -13.62
N ARG A 136 -0.12 7.38 -12.78
CA ARG A 136 0.71 6.35 -12.18
C ARG A 136 1.15 6.74 -10.77
N LEU A 137 1.05 5.79 -9.83
CA LEU A 137 1.63 5.88 -8.49
C LEU A 137 2.66 4.75 -8.35
N VAL A 138 3.85 5.06 -7.83
CA VAL A 138 4.85 4.09 -7.39
C VAL A 138 5.05 4.31 -5.90
N TYR A 139 4.82 3.27 -5.12
CA TYR A 139 5.02 3.25 -3.68
C TYR A 139 6.13 2.26 -3.34
N ASN A 140 7.15 2.72 -2.64
CA ASN A 140 8.21 1.87 -2.12
C ASN A 140 7.84 1.46 -0.68
N LEU A 141 7.69 0.15 -0.46
CA LEU A 141 7.29 -0.40 0.84
C LEU A 141 8.42 -0.34 1.88
N THR A 142 9.68 -0.29 1.43
CA THR A 142 10.85 -0.27 2.32
C THR A 142 11.02 1.09 3.01
N ASP A 143 10.90 2.19 2.26
CA ASP A 143 11.15 3.55 2.75
C ASP A 143 9.87 4.40 2.88
N GLY A 144 8.72 3.87 2.45
CA GLY A 144 7.43 4.56 2.49
C GLY A 144 7.28 5.69 1.47
N THR A 145 8.18 5.79 0.48
CA THR A 145 8.14 6.85 -0.53
C THR A 145 7.02 6.60 -1.55
N ALA A 146 6.19 7.61 -1.78
CA ALA A 146 5.14 7.60 -2.79
C ALA A 146 5.42 8.64 -3.89
N ILE A 147 5.48 8.22 -5.15
CA ILE A 147 5.66 9.09 -6.30
C ILE A 147 4.44 8.97 -7.21
N VAL A 148 3.72 10.08 -7.41
CA VAL A 148 2.61 10.16 -8.35
C VAL A 148 3.05 10.90 -9.61
N ASN A 149 2.76 10.34 -10.77
CA ASN A 149 3.08 10.90 -12.07
C ASN A 149 1.84 11.05 -12.93
N GLY A 150 1.82 12.10 -13.76
CA GLY A 150 0.89 12.26 -14.86
C GLY A 150 1.54 11.88 -16.19
N THR A 151 0.73 11.56 -17.20
CA THR A 151 1.19 11.26 -18.57
C THR A 151 1.58 12.53 -19.32
N CYS A 152 1.00 13.67 -18.98
CA CYS A 152 1.27 14.95 -19.64
C CYS A 152 2.21 15.82 -18.79
N LYS A 153 3.21 16.40 -19.46
CA LYS A 153 4.17 17.33 -18.86
C LYS A 153 4.07 18.72 -19.48
N GLY A 154 4.11 19.74 -18.63
CA GLY A 154 4.15 21.13 -19.03
C GLY A 154 2.80 21.85 -18.99
N ARG A 155 2.82 23.17 -19.27
CA ARG A 155 1.66 24.06 -19.07
C ARG A 155 0.51 23.85 -20.07
N LYS A 156 0.79 23.24 -21.23
CA LYS A 156 -0.22 23.01 -22.29
C LYS A 156 -1.19 21.87 -21.99
N CYS A 157 -0.95 21.10 -20.93
CA CYS A 157 -1.72 19.89 -20.61
C CYS A 157 -3.10 20.16 -19.97
N GLY A 158 -3.38 21.36 -19.53
CA GLY A 158 -4.56 21.60 -18.68
C GLY A 158 -4.50 20.78 -17.38
N SER A 159 -5.66 20.36 -16.89
CA SER A 159 -5.75 19.47 -15.70
C SER A 159 -5.67 17.98 -16.07
N LYS A 160 -6.01 17.61 -17.30
CA LYS A 160 -6.04 16.21 -17.75
C LYS A 160 -4.63 15.68 -17.98
N GLY A 161 -4.34 14.48 -17.47
CA GLY A 161 -3.03 13.84 -17.58
C GLY A 161 -1.93 14.50 -16.73
N ARG A 162 -2.29 15.35 -15.79
CA ARG A 162 -1.39 15.95 -14.79
C ARG A 162 -1.67 15.41 -13.40
N VAL A 163 -0.70 15.54 -12.51
CA VAL A 163 -0.94 15.33 -11.08
C VAL A 163 -1.72 16.52 -10.54
N ASN A 164 -2.85 16.23 -9.86
CA ASN A 164 -3.63 17.24 -9.17
C ASN A 164 -3.65 16.90 -7.68
N ILE A 165 -3.58 17.93 -6.84
CA ILE A 165 -3.53 17.78 -5.39
C ILE A 165 -4.61 18.66 -4.78
N LEU A 166 -5.43 18.08 -3.91
CA LEU A 166 -6.35 18.77 -3.01
C LEU A 166 -5.86 18.58 -1.58
N LEU A 167 -5.47 19.65 -0.93
CA LEU A 167 -5.08 19.66 0.48
C LEU A 167 -6.24 20.21 1.31
N LYS A 168 -6.67 19.45 2.31
CA LYS A 168 -7.70 19.87 3.24
C LYS A 168 -7.04 20.71 4.36
N ASN A 169 -7.45 21.97 4.49
CA ASN A 169 -7.05 22.79 5.63
C ASN A 169 -7.79 22.31 6.90
N THR A 170 -7.08 21.70 7.82
CA THR A 170 -7.55 21.50 9.19
C THR A 170 -7.31 22.82 9.95
N SER A 171 -8.19 23.81 9.76
CA SER A 171 -8.25 24.96 10.67
C SER A 171 -8.87 24.48 11.97
N ASN A 172 -8.08 24.50 13.05
CA ASN A 172 -8.61 24.44 14.41
C ASN A 172 -9.38 25.72 14.72
#